data_c7b86442021cf4e2e3b1c483a3990ccf
#
_entry.id   c7b86442021cf4e2e3b1c483a3990ccf
#
_cell.length_a   1.000
_cell.length_b   1.000
_cell.length_c   1.000
_cell.angle_alpha   90.00
_cell.angle_beta   90.00
_cell.angle_gamma   90.00
#
_symmetry.space_group_name_H-M   'P 1'
#
loop_
_entity.id
_entity.type
_entity.pdbx_description
1 polymer ?
#
loop_
_entity_poly.entity_id
_entity_poly.type
_entity_poly.pdbx_seq_one_letter_code
_entity_poly.pdbx_strand_id
1 'polypeptide(L)'
;SVMIALGLSFLGKYYFLLDLFSHFWVYYLLVLIPLGIVAWRLNMKILASSALLCVLFIGIHIAPLHLTSVDTTNEKGLRIAAINLLSSNRDYDKVLAYIQVEKFDIIIFQELSFGWRRQLNKLSTTYPYQKHQAQKGNFGIGIYSRISLTNTQIYEFGQFDIPSIAANFKYKNKTYYLIGTHPVPPTNPSAFKMRNDQMTFVNGLVRKQEAEAIVVGDMNCTSFSPNFSLLTEGTTLRDTRAGFGACTSWEATIPFIAITIDHALVTDGIRVKHRGVGPYIGSDHFPLELTIY
;
A
#
# COMPACT_ATOMS: atom_id res chain seq x y z
N SER A 1 -1.85 -23.56 16.42
CA SER A 1 -1.80 -22.42 17.35
C SER A 1 -1.26 -21.18 16.61
N VAL A 2 -1.50 -19.97 17.15
CA VAL A 2 -1.02 -18.68 16.60
C VAL A 2 0.51 -18.65 16.46
N MET A 3 1.25 -19.26 17.38
CA MET A 3 2.71 -19.36 17.30
C MET A 3 3.17 -20.16 16.05
N ILE A 4 2.44 -21.24 15.72
CA ILE A 4 2.70 -22.00 14.50
C ILE A 4 2.39 -21.16 13.28
N ALA A 5 1.29 -20.42 13.26
CA ALA A 5 0.93 -19.52 12.18
C ALA A 5 2.00 -18.44 11.95
N LEU A 6 2.52 -17.85 13.05
CA LEU A 6 3.64 -16.90 12.97
C LEU A 6 4.89 -17.58 12.40
N GLY A 7 5.23 -18.80 12.85
CA GLY A 7 6.36 -19.56 12.29
C GLY A 7 6.19 -19.87 10.79
N LEU A 8 4.97 -20.28 10.39
CA LEU A 8 4.66 -20.58 8.98
C LEU A 8 4.73 -19.33 8.08
N SER A 9 4.45 -18.13 8.62
CA SER A 9 4.50 -16.89 7.86
C SER A 9 5.88 -16.60 7.24
N PHE A 10 6.98 -17.05 7.87
CA PHE A 10 8.33 -16.91 7.32
C PHE A 10 8.58 -17.75 6.07
N LEU A 11 7.77 -18.79 5.87
CA LEU A 11 7.80 -19.63 4.67
C LEU A 11 6.92 -19.06 3.55
N GLY A 12 6.30 -17.91 3.77
CA GLY A 12 5.42 -17.23 2.82
C GLY A 12 6.06 -16.91 1.47
N LYS A 13 7.40 -16.78 1.41
CA LYS A 13 8.10 -16.60 0.13
C LYS A 13 8.01 -17.82 -0.81
N TYR A 14 7.70 -18.99 -0.30
CA TYR A 14 7.69 -20.24 -1.07
C TYR A 14 6.29 -20.67 -1.50
N TYR A 15 5.25 -20.28 -0.73
CA TYR A 15 3.91 -20.76 -1.00
C TYR A 15 2.84 -19.76 -0.55
N PHE A 16 1.86 -19.48 -1.42
CA PHE A 16 0.87 -18.42 -1.24
C PHE A 16 0.01 -18.55 0.03
N LEU A 17 -0.37 -19.80 0.42
CA LEU A 17 -1.15 -20.01 1.67
C LEU A 17 -0.33 -19.68 2.92
N LEU A 18 0.99 -19.90 2.88
CA LEU A 18 1.86 -19.56 3.99
C LEU A 18 2.09 -18.04 4.09
N ASP A 19 2.07 -17.34 2.95
CA ASP A 19 2.15 -15.88 2.90
C ASP A 19 0.95 -15.23 3.62
N LEU A 20 -0.24 -15.82 3.53
CA LEU A 20 -1.45 -15.30 4.20
C LEU A 20 -1.28 -15.17 5.72
N PHE A 21 -0.50 -16.03 6.37
CA PHE A 21 -0.24 -15.92 7.81
C PHE A 21 0.55 -14.67 8.19
N SER A 22 1.30 -14.07 7.27
CA SER A 22 2.08 -12.85 7.54
C SER A 22 1.19 -11.62 7.71
N HIS A 23 -0.01 -11.60 7.12
CA HIS A 23 -0.86 -10.42 7.10
C HIS A 23 -1.53 -10.11 8.44
N PHE A 24 -1.54 -11.07 9.37
CA PHE A 24 -2.28 -10.99 10.64
C PHE A 24 -1.39 -10.83 11.89
N TRP A 25 -0.14 -10.48 11.75
CA TRP A 25 0.80 -10.35 12.88
C TRP A 25 0.29 -9.46 14.00
N VAL A 26 -0.33 -8.33 13.67
CA VAL A 26 -0.91 -7.42 14.67
C VAL A 26 -2.01 -8.12 15.47
N TYR A 27 -2.85 -8.92 14.82
CA TYR A 27 -3.93 -9.65 15.46
C TYR A 27 -3.43 -10.82 16.31
N TYR A 28 -2.26 -11.37 15.99
CA TYR A 28 -1.65 -12.40 16.83
C TYR A 28 -1.35 -11.89 18.24
N LEU A 29 -1.08 -10.59 18.42
CA LEU A 29 -0.89 -10.00 19.74
C LEU A 29 -2.13 -10.12 20.62
N LEU A 30 -3.34 -10.00 20.04
CA LEU A 30 -4.62 -10.13 20.76
C LEU A 30 -4.82 -11.53 21.37
N VAL A 31 -4.14 -12.54 20.82
CA VAL A 31 -4.18 -13.92 21.32
C VAL A 31 -2.96 -14.22 22.18
N LEU A 32 -1.76 -13.78 21.76
CA LEU A 32 -0.50 -14.14 22.43
C LEU A 32 -0.35 -13.46 23.79
N ILE A 33 -0.81 -12.20 23.94
CA ILE A 33 -0.72 -11.48 25.20
C ILE A 33 -1.58 -12.15 26.29
N PRO A 34 -2.90 -12.39 26.10
CA PRO A 34 -3.71 -13.10 27.09
C PRO A 34 -3.20 -14.52 27.35
N LEU A 35 -2.80 -15.25 26.29
CA LEU A 35 -2.26 -16.60 26.42
C LEU A 35 -0.99 -16.61 27.30
N GLY A 36 -0.09 -15.68 27.09
CA GLY A 36 1.14 -15.54 27.89
C GLY A 36 0.84 -15.27 29.37
N ILE A 37 -0.11 -14.37 29.65
CA ILE A 37 -0.54 -14.03 31.02
C ILE A 37 -1.16 -15.26 31.72
N VAL A 38 -2.08 -15.96 31.05
CA VAL A 38 -2.72 -17.16 31.60
C VAL A 38 -1.68 -18.25 31.84
N ALA A 39 -0.83 -18.54 30.87
CA ALA A 39 0.23 -19.54 30.98
C ALA A 39 1.19 -19.23 32.15
N TRP A 40 1.55 -17.95 32.33
CA TRP A 40 2.39 -17.53 33.45
C TRP A 40 1.70 -17.79 34.81
N ARG A 41 0.41 -17.43 34.93
CA ARG A 41 -0.38 -17.67 36.16
C ARG A 41 -0.55 -19.14 36.49
N LEU A 42 -0.62 -20.00 35.47
CA LEU A 42 -0.71 -21.46 35.60
C LEU A 42 0.65 -22.16 35.75
N ASN A 43 1.75 -21.39 35.93
CA ASN A 43 3.13 -21.89 35.99
C ASN A 43 3.59 -22.69 34.75
N MET A 44 2.94 -22.50 33.59
CA MET A 44 3.34 -23.08 32.31
C MET A 44 4.48 -22.29 31.68
N LYS A 45 5.66 -22.31 32.30
CA LYS A 45 6.80 -21.41 32.01
C LYS A 45 7.21 -21.43 30.55
N ILE A 46 7.29 -22.61 29.91
CA ILE A 46 7.69 -22.75 28.50
C ILE A 46 6.70 -22.00 27.59
N LEU A 47 5.39 -22.22 27.79
CA LEU A 47 4.34 -21.58 26.99
C LEU A 47 4.35 -20.06 27.20
N ALA A 48 4.47 -19.60 28.44
CA ALA A 48 4.54 -18.18 28.77
C ALA A 48 5.76 -17.50 28.11
N SER A 49 6.95 -18.12 28.21
CA SER A 49 8.17 -17.59 27.58
C SER A 49 8.07 -17.59 26.06
N SER A 50 7.52 -18.64 25.44
CA SER A 50 7.32 -18.69 23.99
C SER A 50 6.34 -17.60 23.51
N ALA A 51 5.24 -17.38 24.24
CA ALA A 51 4.30 -16.30 23.92
C ALA A 51 4.97 -14.93 24.03
N LEU A 52 5.74 -14.70 25.10
CA LEU A 52 6.48 -13.44 25.28
C LEU A 52 7.48 -13.20 24.16
N LEU A 53 8.25 -14.21 23.75
CA LEU A 53 9.19 -14.08 22.63
C LEU A 53 8.48 -13.70 21.31
N CYS A 54 7.33 -14.33 21.02
CA CYS A 54 6.53 -13.97 19.86
C CYS A 54 5.99 -12.51 19.94
N VAL A 55 5.53 -12.09 21.12
CA VAL A 55 5.06 -10.71 21.36
C VAL A 55 6.18 -9.71 21.14
N LEU A 56 7.37 -9.96 21.71
CA LEU A 56 8.55 -9.11 21.53
C LEU A 56 8.98 -9.05 20.05
N PHE A 57 9.02 -10.18 19.39
CA PHE A 57 9.33 -10.25 17.96
C PHE A 57 8.38 -9.39 17.12
N ILE A 58 7.06 -9.56 17.27
CA ILE A 58 6.07 -8.75 16.54
C ILE A 58 6.20 -7.27 16.95
N GLY A 59 6.39 -6.99 18.23
CA GLY A 59 6.57 -5.64 18.78
C GLY A 59 7.72 -4.88 18.13
N ILE A 60 8.86 -5.52 17.93
CA ILE A 60 10.03 -4.92 17.25
C ILE A 60 9.69 -4.50 15.81
N HIS A 61 8.89 -5.29 15.09
CA HIS A 61 8.49 -4.97 13.70
C HIS A 61 7.40 -3.89 13.62
N ILE A 62 6.56 -3.76 14.65
CA ILE A 62 5.49 -2.75 14.70
C ILE A 62 5.98 -1.44 15.28
N ALA A 63 6.95 -1.47 16.19
CA ALA A 63 7.45 -0.30 16.90
C ALA A 63 7.83 0.88 15.97
N PRO A 64 8.52 0.70 14.84
CA PRO A 64 8.84 1.81 13.94
C PRO A 64 7.60 2.54 13.40
N LEU A 65 6.46 1.87 13.27
CA LEU A 65 5.23 2.50 12.80
C LEU A 65 4.71 3.57 13.76
N HIS A 66 5.02 3.47 15.06
CA HIS A 66 4.49 4.34 16.11
C HIS A 66 5.56 5.19 16.80
N LEU A 67 6.80 4.73 16.83
CA LEU A 67 7.88 5.36 17.63
C LEU A 67 8.84 6.20 16.79
N THR A 68 8.76 6.15 15.46
CA THR A 68 9.60 6.99 14.60
C THR A 68 9.12 8.44 14.70
N SER A 69 10.05 9.38 14.88
CA SER A 69 9.75 10.81 14.89
C SER A 69 9.29 11.26 13.49
N VAL A 70 8.19 12.02 13.46
CA VAL A 70 7.65 12.62 12.24
C VAL A 70 8.12 14.08 12.17
N ASP A 71 8.51 14.50 10.97
CA ASP A 71 8.88 15.89 10.74
C ASP A 71 7.62 16.79 10.75
N THR A 72 7.62 17.81 11.61
CA THR A 72 6.49 18.71 11.86
C THR A 72 6.61 20.04 11.13
N THR A 73 7.35 20.10 10.02
CA THR A 73 7.51 21.34 9.25
C THR A 73 6.15 21.94 8.84
N ASN A 74 6.08 23.29 8.89
CA ASN A 74 4.91 24.05 8.39
C ASN A 74 4.91 24.25 6.87
N GLU A 75 5.94 23.77 6.16
CA GLU A 75 5.99 23.90 4.70
C GLU A 75 4.79 23.19 4.03
N LYS A 76 4.28 23.82 2.97
CA LYS A 76 3.27 23.18 2.12
C LYS A 76 3.90 22.00 1.39
N GLY A 77 3.36 20.81 1.60
CA GLY A 77 3.79 19.59 0.93
C GLY A 77 2.98 19.31 -0.35
N LEU A 78 3.49 18.39 -1.16
CA LEU A 78 2.77 17.80 -2.29
C LEU A 78 1.87 16.67 -1.77
N ARG A 79 0.57 16.75 -2.09
CA ARG A 79 -0.43 15.77 -1.65
C ARG A 79 -0.70 14.73 -2.73
N ILE A 80 -0.47 13.48 -2.42
CA ILE A 80 -0.69 12.34 -3.32
C ILE A 80 -1.73 11.42 -2.67
N ALA A 81 -2.67 10.90 -3.46
CA ALA A 81 -3.56 9.84 -3.03
C ALA A 81 -3.41 8.59 -3.90
N ALA A 82 -3.62 7.41 -3.31
CA ALA A 82 -3.91 6.19 -4.03
C ALA A 82 -5.30 5.69 -3.59
N ILE A 83 -6.17 5.44 -4.57
CA ILE A 83 -7.57 5.13 -4.33
C ILE A 83 -7.91 3.86 -5.11
N ASN A 84 -8.03 2.73 -4.41
CA ASN A 84 -8.70 1.56 -4.97
C ASN A 84 -10.20 1.85 -5.00
N LEU A 85 -10.76 1.95 -6.21
CA LEU A 85 -12.14 2.40 -6.44
C LEU A 85 -13.17 1.31 -6.14
N LEU A 86 -12.74 0.06 -6.08
CA LEU A 86 -13.58 -1.14 -6.18
C LEU A 86 -14.42 -1.10 -7.47
N SER A 87 -14.10 -1.91 -8.45
CA SER A 87 -14.70 -1.85 -9.79
C SER A 87 -16.23 -1.99 -9.81
N SER A 88 -16.79 -2.66 -8.78
CA SER A 88 -18.24 -2.81 -8.55
C SER A 88 -18.88 -1.66 -7.77
N ASN A 89 -18.11 -0.79 -7.11
CA ASN A 89 -18.63 0.36 -6.38
C ASN A 89 -19.32 1.35 -7.32
N ARG A 90 -20.47 1.88 -6.90
CA ARG A 90 -21.30 2.85 -7.64
C ARG A 90 -21.49 4.17 -6.90
N ASP A 91 -20.88 4.35 -5.74
CA ASP A 91 -20.92 5.58 -4.95
C ASP A 91 -20.02 6.68 -5.56
N TYR A 92 -20.21 6.93 -6.86
CA TYR A 92 -19.40 7.86 -7.65
C TYR A 92 -19.32 9.26 -7.02
N ASP A 93 -20.47 9.78 -6.57
CA ASP A 93 -20.53 11.14 -6.03
C ASP A 93 -19.78 11.26 -4.71
N LYS A 94 -19.75 10.20 -3.90
CA LYS A 94 -18.99 10.16 -2.64
C LYS A 94 -17.48 10.25 -2.89
N VAL A 95 -16.97 9.49 -3.87
CA VAL A 95 -15.56 9.55 -4.27
C VAL A 95 -15.21 10.92 -4.86
N LEU A 96 -16.07 11.46 -5.74
CA LEU A 96 -15.84 12.77 -6.36
C LEU A 96 -15.85 13.90 -5.32
N ALA A 97 -16.80 13.87 -4.36
CA ALA A 97 -16.88 14.83 -3.27
C ALA A 97 -15.63 14.79 -2.38
N TYR A 98 -15.15 13.60 -2.02
CA TYR A 98 -13.91 13.42 -1.28
C TYR A 98 -12.72 14.06 -2.01
N ILE A 99 -12.55 13.79 -3.30
CA ILE A 99 -11.46 14.36 -4.11
C ILE A 99 -11.56 15.89 -4.18
N GLN A 100 -12.76 16.43 -4.29
CA GLN A 100 -13.00 17.89 -4.34
C GLN A 100 -12.66 18.59 -3.02
N VAL A 101 -12.96 17.96 -1.88
CA VAL A 101 -12.64 18.47 -0.55
C VAL A 101 -11.15 18.41 -0.28
N GLU A 102 -10.53 17.26 -0.51
CA GLU A 102 -9.12 17.02 -0.18
C GLU A 102 -8.13 17.70 -1.12
N LYS A 103 -8.50 17.94 -2.37
CA LYS A 103 -7.70 18.70 -3.34
C LYS A 103 -6.27 18.15 -3.49
N PHE A 104 -6.11 16.84 -3.64
CA PHE A 104 -4.82 16.22 -3.93
C PHE A 104 -4.16 16.81 -5.19
N ASP A 105 -2.84 16.84 -5.21
CA ASP A 105 -2.07 17.29 -6.37
C ASP A 105 -1.96 16.18 -7.43
N ILE A 106 -1.80 14.92 -6.97
CA ILE A 106 -1.74 13.73 -7.83
C ILE A 106 -2.60 12.62 -7.20
N ILE A 107 -3.35 11.91 -8.04
CA ILE A 107 -4.18 10.75 -7.62
C ILE A 107 -3.84 9.56 -8.51
N ILE A 108 -3.57 8.42 -7.89
CA ILE A 108 -3.49 7.12 -8.55
C ILE A 108 -4.79 6.37 -8.25
N PHE A 109 -5.49 5.96 -9.29
CA PHE A 109 -6.68 5.13 -9.18
C PHE A 109 -6.35 3.68 -9.55
N GLN A 110 -6.74 2.75 -8.70
CA GLN A 110 -6.76 1.31 -8.97
C GLN A 110 -8.21 0.86 -9.19
N GLU A 111 -8.39 -0.30 -9.79
CA GLU A 111 -9.69 -0.85 -10.20
C GLU A 111 -10.51 0.09 -11.09
N LEU A 112 -9.82 0.82 -11.95
CA LEU A 112 -10.41 1.79 -12.86
C LEU A 112 -11.20 1.08 -13.96
N SER A 113 -12.47 0.83 -13.72
CA SER A 113 -13.40 0.29 -14.72
C SER A 113 -13.81 1.36 -15.74
N PHE A 114 -14.40 0.94 -16.90
CA PHE A 114 -14.94 1.88 -17.87
C PHE A 114 -16.05 2.76 -17.29
N GLY A 115 -16.81 2.26 -16.31
CA GLY A 115 -17.82 3.04 -15.58
C GLY A 115 -17.16 4.16 -14.76
N TRP A 116 -16.14 3.83 -14.00
CA TRP A 116 -15.36 4.78 -13.21
C TRP A 116 -14.68 5.83 -14.10
N ARG A 117 -14.00 5.40 -15.17
CA ARG A 117 -13.38 6.34 -16.13
C ARG A 117 -14.35 7.41 -16.61
N ARG A 118 -15.60 7.01 -16.95
CA ARG A 118 -16.64 7.94 -17.42
C ARG A 118 -16.99 8.98 -16.36
N GLN A 119 -17.08 8.59 -15.09
CA GLN A 119 -17.38 9.49 -13.99
C GLN A 119 -16.18 10.40 -13.65
N LEU A 120 -14.97 9.85 -13.63
CA LEU A 120 -13.75 10.60 -13.37
C LEU A 120 -13.42 11.62 -14.47
N ASN A 121 -14.04 11.53 -15.64
CA ASN A 121 -13.94 12.57 -16.67
C ASN A 121 -14.42 13.94 -16.20
N LYS A 122 -15.30 13.99 -15.18
CA LYS A 122 -15.71 15.23 -14.50
C LYS A 122 -14.53 15.97 -13.83
N LEU A 123 -13.43 15.28 -13.60
CA LEU A 123 -12.22 15.84 -13.00
C LEU A 123 -11.23 16.42 -14.04
N SER A 124 -11.52 16.32 -15.36
CA SER A 124 -10.57 16.68 -16.42
C SER A 124 -10.10 18.15 -16.37
N THR A 125 -10.96 19.06 -15.95
CA THR A 125 -10.59 20.48 -15.78
C THR A 125 -9.69 20.69 -14.57
N THR A 126 -9.94 19.98 -13.47
CA THR A 126 -9.16 20.11 -12.23
C THR A 126 -7.85 19.33 -12.28
N TYR A 127 -7.82 18.21 -12.98
CA TYR A 127 -6.68 17.33 -13.19
C TYR A 127 -6.40 17.19 -14.70
N PRO A 128 -5.82 18.20 -15.32
CA PRO A 128 -5.66 18.23 -16.81
C PRO A 128 -4.62 17.22 -17.32
N TYR A 129 -3.70 16.77 -16.47
CA TYR A 129 -2.67 15.80 -16.84
C TYR A 129 -3.10 14.41 -16.42
N GLN A 130 -3.47 13.57 -17.39
CA GLN A 130 -4.01 12.24 -17.14
C GLN A 130 -3.36 11.21 -18.05
N LYS A 131 -3.12 10.03 -17.50
CA LYS A 131 -2.83 8.82 -18.25
C LYS A 131 -3.56 7.68 -17.57
N HIS A 132 -4.25 6.84 -18.31
CA HIS A 132 -5.03 5.75 -17.71
C HIS A 132 -5.24 4.61 -18.70
N GLN A 133 -5.44 3.42 -18.14
CA GLN A 133 -5.90 2.24 -18.83
C GLN A 133 -7.08 1.66 -18.04
N ALA A 134 -8.29 1.99 -18.46
CA ALA A 134 -9.49 1.40 -17.89
C ALA A 134 -9.66 -0.02 -18.44
N GLN A 135 -10.04 -0.96 -17.57
CA GLN A 135 -10.27 -2.35 -17.95
C GLN A 135 -11.61 -2.86 -17.47
N LYS A 136 -12.08 -3.94 -18.08
CA LYS A 136 -13.20 -4.73 -17.56
C LYS A 136 -12.66 -5.54 -16.36
N GLY A 137 -13.31 -5.44 -15.21
CA GLY A 137 -12.85 -6.09 -13.98
C GLY A 137 -11.97 -5.16 -13.11
N ASN A 138 -11.05 -5.73 -12.33
CA ASN A 138 -10.42 -5.08 -11.19
C ASN A 138 -9.01 -4.52 -11.46
N PHE A 139 -8.50 -4.52 -12.70
CA PHE A 139 -7.09 -4.19 -12.93
C PHE A 139 -6.81 -2.89 -13.68
N GLY A 140 -7.85 -2.13 -14.04
CA GLY A 140 -7.62 -0.81 -14.63
C GLY A 140 -6.88 0.12 -13.68
N ILE A 141 -6.02 1.00 -14.23
CA ILE A 141 -5.22 1.95 -13.47
C ILE A 141 -5.24 3.33 -14.13
N GLY A 142 -5.05 4.38 -13.34
CA GLY A 142 -4.93 5.74 -13.87
C GLY A 142 -4.17 6.67 -12.95
N ILE A 143 -3.48 7.63 -13.56
CA ILE A 143 -2.87 8.76 -12.87
C ILE A 143 -3.59 10.04 -13.31
N TYR A 144 -3.99 10.86 -12.37
CA TYR A 144 -4.66 12.14 -12.54
C TYR A 144 -3.89 13.19 -11.76
N SER A 145 -3.46 14.27 -12.43
CA SER A 145 -2.55 15.24 -11.82
C SER A 145 -2.95 16.66 -12.16
N ARG A 146 -2.77 17.57 -11.19
CA ARG A 146 -2.82 19.03 -11.36
C ARG A 146 -1.52 19.58 -11.89
N ILE A 147 -0.42 18.88 -11.63
CA ILE A 147 0.92 19.27 -12.08
C ILE A 147 1.32 18.46 -13.31
N SER A 148 2.15 19.08 -14.15
CA SER A 148 2.55 18.47 -15.42
C SER A 148 3.25 17.13 -15.21
N LEU A 149 2.83 16.14 -15.98
CA LEU A 149 3.44 14.81 -16.05
C LEU A 149 4.24 14.68 -17.34
N THR A 150 5.43 14.09 -17.25
CA THR A 150 6.28 13.78 -18.41
C THR A 150 6.65 12.29 -18.40
N ASN A 151 7.08 11.76 -19.54
CA ASN A 151 7.51 10.35 -19.69
C ASN A 151 6.49 9.34 -19.12
N THR A 152 5.20 9.61 -19.33
CA THR A 152 4.13 8.73 -18.86
C THR A 152 4.12 7.42 -19.63
N GLN A 153 4.24 6.30 -18.92
CA GLN A 153 4.25 4.95 -19.48
C GLN A 153 3.28 4.03 -18.73
N ILE A 154 2.70 3.08 -19.45
CA ILE A 154 1.96 1.97 -18.88
C ILE A 154 2.73 0.69 -19.22
N TYR A 155 2.95 -0.14 -18.22
CA TYR A 155 3.60 -1.43 -18.32
C TYR A 155 2.56 -2.50 -18.03
N GLU A 156 2.44 -3.49 -18.88
CA GLU A 156 1.48 -4.58 -18.75
C GLU A 156 2.19 -5.88 -18.34
N PHE A 157 1.56 -6.62 -17.43
CA PHE A 157 2.14 -7.84 -16.85
C PHE A 157 1.26 -9.05 -17.02
N GLY A 158 1.92 -10.17 -17.33
CA GLY A 158 1.31 -11.48 -17.38
C GLY A 158 0.28 -11.61 -18.51
N GLN A 159 -0.44 -12.71 -18.48
CA GLN A 159 -1.43 -13.05 -19.51
C GLN A 159 -2.73 -12.23 -19.46
N PHE A 160 -2.91 -11.39 -18.44
CA PHE A 160 -4.11 -10.57 -18.25
C PHE A 160 -3.82 -9.08 -18.43
N ASP A 161 -2.65 -8.71 -18.96
CA ASP A 161 -2.22 -7.33 -19.22
C ASP A 161 -2.43 -6.41 -18.02
N ILE A 162 -2.02 -6.87 -16.81
CA ILE A 162 -2.19 -6.13 -15.56
C ILE A 162 -1.30 -4.90 -15.56
N PRO A 163 -1.87 -3.67 -15.55
CA PRO A 163 -1.07 -2.48 -15.74
C PRO A 163 -0.42 -1.98 -14.46
N SER A 164 0.81 -1.48 -14.59
CA SER A 164 1.39 -0.47 -13.73
C SER A 164 1.61 0.81 -14.54
N ILE A 165 1.49 1.96 -13.90
CA ILE A 165 1.65 3.26 -14.56
C ILE A 165 2.80 4.03 -13.94
N ALA A 166 3.63 4.66 -14.76
CA ALA A 166 4.73 5.48 -14.28
C ALA A 166 4.75 6.84 -15.00
N ALA A 167 5.22 7.86 -14.28
CA ALA A 167 5.38 9.20 -14.81
C ALA A 167 6.48 9.96 -14.06
N ASN A 168 7.13 10.90 -14.75
CA ASN A 168 7.94 11.90 -14.10
C ASN A 168 7.11 13.16 -13.84
N PHE A 169 7.41 13.86 -12.76
CA PHE A 169 6.89 15.19 -12.48
C PHE A 169 7.94 16.06 -11.78
N LYS A 170 7.74 17.37 -11.82
CA LYS A 170 8.60 18.32 -11.10
C LYS A 170 7.86 18.96 -9.95
N TYR A 171 8.51 19.03 -8.79
CA TYR A 171 8.02 19.74 -7.61
C TYR A 171 9.20 20.42 -6.89
N LYS A 172 9.08 21.71 -6.57
CA LYS A 172 10.16 22.51 -5.95
C LYS A 172 11.53 22.32 -6.63
N ASN A 173 11.58 22.39 -7.96
CA ASN A 173 12.79 22.24 -8.79
C ASN A 173 13.47 20.85 -8.75
N LYS A 174 12.85 19.85 -8.12
CA LYS A 174 13.31 18.45 -8.16
C LYS A 174 12.43 17.64 -9.10
N THR A 175 13.02 16.67 -9.78
CA THR A 175 12.29 15.69 -10.58
C THR A 175 12.06 14.45 -9.72
N TYR A 176 10.83 13.94 -9.77
CA TYR A 176 10.40 12.72 -9.10
C TYR A 176 9.91 11.70 -10.12
N TYR A 177 10.09 10.44 -9.83
CA TYR A 177 9.55 9.31 -10.59
C TYR A 177 8.45 8.64 -9.78
N LEU A 178 7.22 8.69 -10.26
CA LEU A 178 6.05 8.13 -9.59
C LEU A 178 5.61 6.85 -10.32
N ILE A 179 5.41 5.79 -9.57
CA ILE A 179 4.84 4.53 -10.05
C ILE A 179 3.57 4.25 -9.28
N GLY A 180 2.46 4.09 -10.01
CA GLY A 180 1.23 3.50 -9.52
C GLY A 180 1.15 2.03 -9.93
N THR A 181 0.81 1.14 -9.01
CA THR A 181 0.73 -0.29 -9.31
C THR A 181 -0.39 -0.97 -8.51
N HIS A 182 -0.94 -2.05 -9.06
CA HIS A 182 -1.93 -2.89 -8.41
C HIS A 182 -1.69 -4.35 -8.86
N PRO A 183 -0.73 -5.05 -8.24
CA PRO A 183 -0.51 -6.47 -8.48
C PRO A 183 -1.72 -7.31 -8.10
N VAL A 184 -1.90 -8.46 -8.75
CA VAL A 184 -3.03 -9.35 -8.50
C VAL A 184 -3.05 -9.89 -7.06
N PRO A 185 -4.23 -10.10 -6.45
CA PRO A 185 -4.32 -10.78 -5.16
C PRO A 185 -3.83 -12.23 -5.28
N PRO A 186 -3.06 -12.73 -4.30
CA PRO A 186 -2.41 -14.05 -4.36
C PRO A 186 -3.37 -15.19 -4.01
N THR A 187 -4.46 -15.33 -4.76
CA THR A 187 -5.53 -16.31 -4.48
C THR A 187 -5.19 -17.74 -4.87
N ASN A 188 -4.13 -17.93 -5.66
CA ASN A 188 -3.62 -19.23 -6.11
C ASN A 188 -2.14 -19.13 -6.47
N PRO A 189 -1.42 -20.26 -6.72
CA PRO A 189 0.01 -20.23 -7.02
C PRO A 189 0.39 -19.37 -8.24
N SER A 190 -0.42 -19.34 -9.30
CA SER A 190 -0.15 -18.53 -10.49
C SER A 190 -0.29 -17.03 -10.18
N ALA A 191 -1.37 -16.63 -9.52
CA ALA A 191 -1.60 -15.25 -9.10
C ALA A 191 -0.52 -14.77 -8.10
N PHE A 192 -0.10 -15.63 -7.18
CA PHE A 192 1.00 -15.35 -6.27
C PHE A 192 2.31 -15.07 -7.02
N LYS A 193 2.65 -15.91 -8.00
CA LYS A 193 3.83 -15.68 -8.84
C LYS A 193 3.72 -14.37 -9.62
N MET A 194 2.58 -14.10 -10.25
CA MET A 194 2.33 -12.87 -11.02
C MET A 194 2.48 -11.61 -10.16
N ARG A 195 1.90 -11.60 -8.94
CA ARG A 195 2.08 -10.50 -7.98
C ARG A 195 3.56 -10.25 -7.70
N ASN A 196 4.29 -11.31 -7.37
CA ASN A 196 5.70 -11.22 -7.01
C ASN A 196 6.58 -10.77 -8.20
N ASP A 197 6.31 -11.27 -9.40
CA ASP A 197 7.00 -10.86 -10.62
C ASP A 197 6.75 -9.36 -10.91
N GLN A 198 5.51 -8.88 -10.75
CA GLN A 198 5.18 -7.46 -10.93
C GLN A 198 5.86 -6.57 -9.89
N MET A 199 5.90 -6.99 -8.61
CA MET A 199 6.62 -6.27 -7.56
C MET A 199 8.13 -6.19 -7.88
N THR A 200 8.72 -7.29 -8.33
CA THR A 200 10.13 -7.34 -8.74
C THR A 200 10.40 -6.41 -9.93
N PHE A 201 9.49 -6.37 -10.88
CA PHE A 201 9.62 -5.46 -12.03
C PHE A 201 9.53 -3.99 -11.60
N VAL A 202 8.58 -3.63 -10.74
CA VAL A 202 8.46 -2.27 -10.18
C VAL A 202 9.75 -1.87 -9.47
N ASN A 203 10.33 -2.74 -8.66
CA ASN A 203 11.64 -2.54 -8.05
C ASN A 203 12.71 -2.26 -9.13
N GLY A 204 12.74 -3.06 -10.20
CA GLY A 204 13.66 -2.89 -11.31
C GLY A 204 13.49 -1.55 -12.05
N LEU A 205 12.27 -0.99 -12.10
CA LEU A 205 12.05 0.36 -12.62
C LEU A 205 12.68 1.42 -11.71
N VAL A 206 12.48 1.30 -10.39
CA VAL A 206 13.07 2.23 -9.41
C VAL A 206 14.59 2.21 -9.48
N ARG A 207 15.23 1.04 -9.54
CA ARG A 207 16.69 0.90 -9.60
C ARG A 207 17.34 1.54 -10.84
N LYS A 208 16.57 1.78 -11.88
CA LYS A 208 17.04 2.42 -13.13
C LYS A 208 16.92 3.95 -13.10
N GLN A 209 16.34 4.52 -12.03
CA GLN A 209 16.12 5.96 -11.94
C GLN A 209 17.22 6.64 -11.14
N GLU A 210 17.64 7.80 -11.60
CA GLU A 210 18.46 8.74 -10.83
C GLU A 210 17.58 9.68 -10.00
N ALA A 211 16.32 9.87 -10.41
CA ALA A 211 15.35 10.67 -9.70
C ALA A 211 14.81 9.97 -8.46
N GLU A 212 14.46 10.75 -7.46
CA GLU A 212 13.75 10.24 -6.28
C GLU A 212 12.44 9.57 -6.70
N ALA A 213 12.21 8.35 -6.20
CA ALA A 213 11.09 7.53 -6.61
C ALA A 213 10.00 7.43 -5.52
N ILE A 214 8.76 7.37 -5.99
CA ILE A 214 7.56 7.15 -5.19
C ILE A 214 6.82 5.97 -5.81
N VAL A 215 6.55 4.94 -5.03
CA VAL A 215 5.74 3.78 -5.45
C VAL A 215 4.48 3.74 -4.60
N VAL A 216 3.30 3.80 -5.23
CA VAL A 216 2.03 3.80 -4.50
C VAL A 216 1.03 2.82 -5.10
N GLY A 217 0.18 2.26 -4.27
CA GLY A 217 -0.96 1.46 -4.67
C GLY A 217 -1.26 0.29 -3.74
N ASP A 218 -2.26 -0.48 -4.11
CA ASP A 218 -2.62 -1.74 -3.48
C ASP A 218 -1.62 -2.83 -3.91
N MET A 219 -0.81 -3.30 -2.98
CA MET A 219 0.22 -4.32 -3.23
C MET A 219 -0.30 -5.75 -3.00
N ASN A 220 -1.53 -5.88 -2.55
CA ASN A 220 -2.12 -7.17 -2.16
C ASN A 220 -1.23 -7.99 -1.21
N CYS A 221 -0.48 -7.30 -0.37
CA CYS A 221 0.28 -7.86 0.74
C CYS A 221 0.58 -6.80 1.80
N THR A 222 0.74 -7.22 3.05
CA THR A 222 1.23 -6.34 4.12
C THR A 222 2.75 -6.26 4.09
N SER A 223 3.33 -5.25 4.74
CA SER A 223 4.79 -5.15 4.90
C SER A 223 5.40 -6.25 5.79
N PHE A 224 4.57 -7.06 6.44
CA PHE A 224 5.02 -8.24 7.19
C PHE A 224 5.20 -9.47 6.30
N SER A 225 4.71 -9.45 5.06
CA SER A 225 4.97 -10.50 4.09
C SER A 225 6.46 -10.55 3.73
N PRO A 226 7.08 -11.75 3.75
CA PRO A 226 8.46 -11.88 3.28
C PRO A 226 8.62 -11.49 1.80
N ASN A 227 7.53 -11.47 1.01
CA ASN A 227 7.55 -11.03 -0.38
C ASN A 227 7.56 -9.51 -0.53
N PHE A 228 7.26 -8.75 0.52
CA PHE A 228 7.29 -7.28 0.46
C PHE A 228 8.70 -6.75 0.13
N SER A 229 9.74 -7.49 0.52
CA SER A 229 11.14 -7.17 0.18
C SER A 229 11.41 -7.12 -1.32
N LEU A 230 10.60 -7.79 -2.16
CA LEU A 230 10.70 -7.72 -3.62
C LEU A 230 10.56 -6.29 -4.16
N LEU A 231 9.84 -5.41 -3.44
CA LEU A 231 9.73 -4.00 -3.79
C LEU A 231 10.92 -3.16 -3.33
N THR A 232 11.59 -3.55 -2.25
CA THR A 232 12.57 -2.70 -1.57
C THR A 232 14.01 -3.16 -1.68
N GLU A 233 14.25 -4.45 -1.95
CA GLU A 233 15.59 -5.03 -1.99
C GLU A 233 16.49 -4.36 -3.04
N GLY A 234 17.67 -3.91 -2.60
CA GLY A 234 18.65 -3.24 -3.47
C GLY A 234 18.24 -1.83 -3.94
N THR A 235 17.27 -1.22 -3.27
CA THR A 235 16.87 0.18 -3.42
C THR A 235 16.91 0.89 -2.06
N THR A 236 16.70 2.21 -2.05
CA THR A 236 16.51 2.99 -0.83
C THR A 236 15.02 3.22 -0.52
N LEU A 237 14.12 2.46 -1.14
CA LEU A 237 12.69 2.54 -0.87
C LEU A 237 12.37 2.14 0.57
N ARG A 238 11.63 2.99 1.25
CA ARG A 238 11.14 2.77 2.62
C ARG A 238 9.64 3.00 2.71
N ASP A 239 9.01 2.28 3.63
CA ASP A 239 7.58 2.43 3.92
C ASP A 239 7.32 3.77 4.60
N THR A 240 6.38 4.54 4.05
CA THR A 240 6.04 5.87 4.55
C THR A 240 5.24 5.87 5.86
N ARG A 241 4.84 4.70 6.37
CA ARG A 241 4.05 4.58 7.60
C ARG A 241 4.88 4.77 8.88
N ALA A 242 6.20 4.76 8.80
CA ALA A 242 7.05 4.98 9.96
C ALA A 242 6.70 6.30 10.68
N GLY A 243 6.25 6.20 11.94
CA GLY A 243 5.77 7.32 12.76
C GLY A 243 4.30 7.70 12.56
N PHE A 244 3.58 7.11 11.58
CA PHE A 244 2.18 7.44 11.29
C PHE A 244 1.19 6.34 11.68
N GLY A 245 1.68 5.21 12.22
CA GLY A 245 0.86 4.11 12.67
C GLY A 245 0.57 3.06 11.61
N ALA A 246 -0.37 2.18 11.91
CA ALA A 246 -0.68 1.03 11.03
C ALA A 246 -1.28 1.45 9.69
N CYS A 247 -2.07 2.53 9.63
CA CYS A 247 -2.75 3.00 8.42
C CYS A 247 -3.48 1.87 7.68
N THR A 248 -4.29 1.09 8.41
CA THR A 248 -5.03 -0.05 7.85
C THR A 248 -5.96 0.41 6.73
N SER A 249 -5.93 -0.28 5.60
CA SER A 249 -6.62 0.16 4.40
C SER A 249 -7.68 -0.80 3.88
N TRP A 250 -7.57 -2.09 4.13
CA TRP A 250 -8.47 -3.14 3.70
C TRP A 250 -8.73 -4.13 4.85
N GLU A 251 -9.85 -4.59 5.16
CA GLU A 251 -11.21 -4.51 4.62
C GLU A 251 -11.94 -3.32 5.27
N ALA A 252 -12.27 -2.30 4.50
CA ALA A 252 -12.83 -1.05 5.04
C ALA A 252 -14.26 -1.19 5.57
N THR A 253 -15.00 -2.22 5.14
CA THR A 253 -16.36 -2.52 5.62
C THR A 253 -16.35 -3.21 6.98
N ILE A 254 -15.20 -3.80 7.38
CA ILE A 254 -15.01 -4.47 8.67
C ILE A 254 -13.70 -3.95 9.31
N PRO A 255 -13.64 -2.69 9.72
CA PRO A 255 -12.38 -2.02 10.05
C PRO A 255 -11.62 -2.61 11.25
N PHE A 256 -12.28 -3.40 12.11
CA PHE A 256 -11.63 -4.05 13.26
C PHE A 256 -10.80 -5.31 12.89
N ILE A 257 -10.89 -5.78 11.64
CA ILE A 257 -9.99 -6.81 11.09
C ILE A 257 -9.16 -6.29 9.92
N ALA A 258 -9.19 -4.96 9.69
CA ALA A 258 -8.52 -4.33 8.57
C ALA A 258 -6.99 -4.49 8.64
N ILE A 259 -6.38 -4.76 7.51
CA ILE A 259 -4.93 -4.86 7.32
C ILE A 259 -4.44 -3.77 6.35
N THR A 260 -3.15 -3.53 6.31
CA THR A 260 -2.56 -2.57 5.38
C THR A 260 -2.02 -3.31 4.16
N ILE A 261 -2.68 -3.14 3.03
CA ILE A 261 -2.22 -3.64 1.72
C ILE A 261 -2.02 -2.52 0.70
N ASP A 262 -2.55 -1.32 0.99
CA ASP A 262 -2.26 -0.11 0.22
C ASP A 262 -1.01 0.57 0.81
N HIS A 263 0.02 0.66 0.00
CA HIS A 263 1.31 1.18 0.40
C HIS A 263 1.72 2.41 -0.40
N ALA A 264 2.51 3.27 0.25
CA ALA A 264 3.34 4.28 -0.37
C ALA A 264 4.77 4.05 0.11
N LEU A 265 5.67 3.89 -0.83
CA LEU A 265 7.10 3.73 -0.60
C LEU A 265 7.82 4.91 -1.25
N VAL A 266 8.85 5.43 -0.60
CA VAL A 266 9.64 6.55 -1.10
C VAL A 266 11.12 6.27 -0.92
N THR A 267 11.95 6.78 -1.83
CA THR A 267 13.41 6.78 -1.67
C THR A 267 13.85 7.77 -0.59
N ASP A 268 15.06 7.58 -0.05
CA ASP A 268 15.55 8.26 1.15
C ASP A 268 15.59 9.79 1.04
N GLY A 269 15.77 10.35 -0.16
CA GLY A 269 15.77 11.79 -0.38
C GLY A 269 14.40 12.47 -0.28
N ILE A 270 13.33 11.70 -0.09
CA ILE A 270 11.96 12.22 0.08
C ILE A 270 11.58 12.25 1.55
N ARG A 271 11.18 13.42 2.04
CA ARG A 271 10.65 13.57 3.40
C ARG A 271 9.13 13.44 3.38
N VAL A 272 8.60 12.67 4.35
CA VAL A 272 7.17 12.44 4.52
C VAL A 272 6.64 13.32 5.63
N LYS A 273 5.66 14.16 5.29
CA LYS A 273 4.98 15.05 6.22
C LYS A 273 3.73 14.42 6.82
N HIS A 274 3.02 13.64 6.01
CA HIS A 274 1.80 12.95 6.42
C HIS A 274 1.67 11.63 5.68
N ARG A 275 1.20 10.62 6.39
CA ARG A 275 0.75 9.33 5.87
C ARG A 275 -0.48 8.90 6.65
N GLY A 276 -1.58 8.72 5.96
CA GLY A 276 -2.85 8.35 6.59
C GLY A 276 -3.74 7.59 5.63
N VAL A 277 -4.97 7.37 6.08
CA VAL A 277 -6.07 6.86 5.26
C VAL A 277 -7.23 7.84 5.32
N GLY A 278 -7.94 7.99 4.20
CA GLY A 278 -9.15 8.80 4.11
C GLY A 278 -10.39 8.09 4.69
N PRO A 279 -11.55 8.71 4.59
CA PRO A 279 -12.82 8.14 5.06
C PRO A 279 -13.30 6.99 4.14
N TYR A 280 -14.29 6.24 4.61
CA TYR A 280 -14.99 5.25 3.79
C TYR A 280 -15.76 5.92 2.65
N ILE A 281 -15.43 5.56 1.42
CA ILE A 281 -15.96 6.13 0.18
C ILE A 281 -16.78 5.14 -0.68
N GLY A 282 -17.23 4.04 -0.10
CA GLY A 282 -18.00 3.00 -0.80
C GLY A 282 -17.14 1.87 -1.36
N SER A 283 -15.82 1.97 -1.29
CA SER A 283 -14.87 0.91 -1.62
C SER A 283 -14.62 0.01 -0.39
N ASP A 284 -14.22 -1.22 -0.60
CA ASP A 284 -13.66 -2.09 0.44
C ASP A 284 -12.24 -1.67 0.86
N HIS A 285 -11.68 -0.63 0.23
CA HIS A 285 -10.46 0.04 0.64
C HIS A 285 -10.70 1.45 1.14
N PHE A 286 -9.99 1.86 2.19
CA PHE A 286 -9.81 3.27 2.53
C PHE A 286 -8.80 3.92 1.59
N PRO A 287 -9.03 5.17 1.13
CA PRO A 287 -8.04 5.92 0.36
C PRO A 287 -6.71 6.06 1.10
N LEU A 288 -5.60 5.81 0.43
CA LEU A 288 -4.28 6.13 0.94
C LEU A 288 -4.00 7.63 0.73
N GLU A 289 -3.55 8.32 1.78
CA GLU A 289 -3.12 9.72 1.73
C GLU A 289 -1.63 9.84 2.07
N LEU A 290 -0.89 10.56 1.24
CA LEU A 290 0.52 10.86 1.40
C LEU A 290 0.78 12.35 1.17
N THR A 291 1.55 12.98 2.05
CA THR A 291 2.11 14.32 1.81
C THR A 291 3.62 14.27 1.95
N ILE A 292 4.31 14.74 0.91
CA ILE A 292 5.78 14.83 0.85
C ILE A 292 6.25 16.29 0.69
N TYR A 293 7.55 16.56 0.97
CA TYR A 293 8.15 17.89 0.79
C TYR A 293 9.66 17.82 0.56
#